data_25a7617e5dc592135c639a8bcec404d2
#
_entry.id   25a7617e5dc592135c639a8bcec404d2
#
_cell.length_a   1.000
_cell.length_b   1.000
_cell.length_c   1.000
_cell.angle_alpha   90.00
_cell.angle_beta   90.00
_cell.angle_gamma   90.00
#
_symmetry.space_group_name_H-M   'P 1'
#
loop_
_entity.id
_entity.type
_entity.pdbx_description
1 polymer ?
#
loop_
_entity_poly.entity_id
_entity_poly.type
_entity_poly.pdbx_seq_one_letter_code
_entity_poly.pdbx_strand_id
1 'polypeptide(L)'
;REFSQEELYCFRVVLCDNDVDRQMERFDEETLEQLARMFVGKTGICDHQPKTANQLARIYQAQVEYFPGKTNLLGEPYCAVVAKAYMVRTESNRDLILEIEAGIKKEVSVGCSIRESRCSICQSERTLQDCGHRKGEWYEGRLCHTVLHGAEDAYEWSFVAVPAQRQAGVVKESRLESQQRTVQKLWQAGEEGSGLWMDREEACQMKRMIKNLMEDCEDARRMARRELLQKAAGEQMDERASEELWEVLELLSIRQMKALGKLIDNRQTMEQPQLAGRRAQSGRTEDGFVI
;
A
#
# COMPACT_ATOMS: atom_id res chain seq x y z
N ARG A 1 -31.16 -13.97 8.39
CA ARG A 1 -30.52 -14.98 7.53
C ARG A 1 -29.03 -14.66 7.45
N GLU A 2 -28.19 -15.64 7.61
CA GLU A 2 -26.78 -15.56 7.29
C GLU A 2 -26.56 -15.77 5.79
N PHE A 3 -25.67 -14.99 5.20
CA PHE A 3 -25.26 -15.13 3.80
C PHE A 3 -23.88 -15.77 3.72
N SER A 4 -23.70 -16.66 2.75
CA SER A 4 -22.39 -17.18 2.41
C SER A 4 -21.56 -16.11 1.69
N GLN A 5 -20.24 -16.30 1.64
CA GLN A 5 -19.34 -15.38 0.95
C GLN A 5 -19.60 -15.34 -0.57
N GLU A 6 -20.12 -16.42 -1.16
CA GLU A 6 -20.47 -16.50 -2.58
C GLU A 6 -21.76 -15.74 -2.92
N GLU A 7 -22.67 -15.58 -1.95
CA GLU A 7 -23.91 -14.82 -2.11
C GLU A 7 -23.67 -13.29 -2.01
N LEU A 8 -22.50 -12.85 -1.56
CA LEU A 8 -22.19 -11.44 -1.40
C LEU A 8 -21.15 -10.97 -2.42
N TYR A 9 -21.30 -9.75 -2.88
CA TYR A 9 -20.28 -8.98 -3.57
C TYR A 9 -19.76 -7.91 -2.63
N CYS A 10 -18.57 -8.10 -2.11
CA CYS A 10 -17.91 -7.16 -1.22
C CYS A 10 -16.86 -6.37 -1.99
N PHE A 11 -16.78 -5.06 -1.74
CA PHE A 11 -15.81 -4.19 -2.39
C PHE A 11 -15.42 -3.03 -1.48
N ARG A 12 -14.27 -2.41 -1.81
CA ARG A 12 -13.79 -1.21 -1.11
C ARG A 12 -14.11 0.03 -1.91
N VAL A 13 -14.39 1.11 -1.20
CA VAL A 13 -14.72 2.40 -1.80
C VAL A 13 -14.08 3.53 -0.98
N VAL A 14 -13.40 4.45 -1.65
CA VAL A 14 -13.01 5.74 -1.10
C VAL A 14 -14.24 6.64 -1.19
N LEU A 15 -14.75 7.07 -0.04
CA LEU A 15 -15.95 7.89 0.04
C LEU A 15 -15.66 9.37 -0.10
N CYS A 16 -14.70 9.86 0.69
CA CYS A 16 -14.24 11.25 0.71
C CYS A 16 -12.83 11.33 1.27
N ASP A 17 -12.15 12.46 1.07
CA ASP A 17 -10.75 12.65 1.42
C ASP A 17 -10.43 14.07 1.90
N ASN A 18 -9.16 14.32 2.29
CA ASN A 18 -8.67 15.63 2.71
C ASN A 18 -8.13 16.50 1.56
N ASP A 19 -8.37 16.13 0.30
CA ASP A 19 -7.93 16.95 -0.83
C ASP A 19 -8.96 18.05 -1.16
N VAL A 20 -8.51 19.11 -1.82
CA VAL A 20 -9.40 20.15 -2.32
C VAL A 20 -10.16 19.63 -3.54
N ASP A 21 -11.47 19.60 -3.43
CA ASP A 21 -12.37 19.04 -4.44
C ASP A 21 -12.62 19.99 -5.63
N ARG A 22 -13.54 19.60 -6.53
CA ARG A 22 -13.93 20.40 -7.71
C ARG A 22 -14.71 21.67 -7.37
N GLN A 23 -15.29 21.74 -6.16
CA GLN A 23 -16.03 22.89 -5.67
C GLN A 23 -15.14 23.81 -4.82
N MET A 24 -13.83 23.55 -4.77
CA MET A 24 -12.87 24.20 -3.88
C MET A 24 -13.29 24.09 -2.41
N GLU A 25 -13.64 22.87 -2.01
CA GLU A 25 -13.97 22.49 -0.64
C GLU A 25 -13.12 21.30 -0.22
N ARG A 26 -12.86 21.16 1.07
CA ARG A 26 -12.16 19.99 1.63
C ARG A 26 -12.68 19.69 3.03
N PHE A 27 -12.66 18.44 3.41
CA PHE A 27 -12.85 18.04 4.80
C PHE A 27 -11.52 18.14 5.56
N ASP A 28 -11.56 18.55 6.83
CA ASP A 28 -10.44 18.35 7.73
C ASP A 28 -10.41 16.89 8.24
N GLU A 29 -9.30 16.50 8.85
CA GLU A 29 -9.10 15.12 9.31
C GLU A 29 -10.11 14.72 10.40
N GLU A 30 -10.42 15.62 11.33
CA GLU A 30 -11.41 15.35 12.38
C GLU A 30 -12.80 15.09 11.81
N THR A 31 -13.19 15.86 10.81
CA THR A 31 -14.46 15.66 10.09
C THR A 31 -14.49 14.34 9.34
N LEU A 32 -13.37 13.94 8.71
CA LEU A 32 -13.25 12.62 8.07
C LEU A 32 -13.41 11.47 9.07
N GLU A 33 -12.84 11.59 10.28
CA GLU A 33 -13.04 10.58 11.33
C GLU A 33 -14.50 10.49 11.81
N GLN A 34 -15.18 11.63 11.91
CA GLN A 34 -16.61 11.66 12.26
C GLN A 34 -17.44 11.02 11.15
N LEU A 35 -17.19 11.38 9.89
CA LEU A 35 -17.88 10.81 8.73
C LEU A 35 -17.63 9.29 8.62
N ALA A 36 -16.42 8.83 8.87
CA ALA A 36 -16.11 7.40 8.84
C ALA A 36 -17.02 6.61 9.79
N ARG A 37 -17.22 7.10 11.02
CA ARG A 37 -18.16 6.49 11.98
C ARG A 37 -19.61 6.55 11.53
N MET A 38 -20.05 7.68 10.95
CA MET A 38 -21.41 7.90 10.52
C MET A 38 -21.81 7.10 9.27
N PHE A 39 -20.86 6.84 8.37
CA PHE A 39 -21.13 6.08 7.15
C PHE A 39 -21.35 4.58 7.39
N VAL A 40 -20.94 4.03 8.53
CA VAL A 40 -21.23 2.61 8.84
C VAL A 40 -22.76 2.39 8.88
N GLY A 41 -23.24 1.42 8.10
CA GLY A 41 -24.66 1.12 7.94
C GLY A 41 -25.39 1.95 6.89
N LYS A 42 -24.76 2.98 6.28
CA LYS A 42 -25.43 3.82 5.25
C LYS A 42 -25.52 3.10 3.92
N THR A 43 -26.55 3.45 3.17
CA THR A 43 -26.88 2.84 1.88
C THR A 43 -26.10 3.50 0.75
N GLY A 44 -25.68 2.69 -0.24
CA GLY A 44 -25.23 3.13 -1.54
C GLY A 44 -26.38 3.18 -2.52
N ILE A 45 -26.51 4.30 -3.23
CA ILE A 45 -27.57 4.55 -4.22
C ILE A 45 -26.95 5.03 -5.55
N CYS A 46 -27.76 5.47 -6.51
CA CYS A 46 -27.30 6.16 -7.72
C CYS A 46 -27.82 7.59 -7.77
N ASP A 47 -26.97 8.50 -8.30
CA ASP A 47 -27.32 9.87 -8.69
C ASP A 47 -28.01 10.68 -7.57
N HIS A 48 -27.64 10.43 -6.31
CA HIS A 48 -28.23 11.09 -5.14
C HIS A 48 -29.76 11.04 -5.09
N GLN A 49 -30.36 9.95 -5.62
CA GLN A 49 -31.81 9.78 -5.63
C GLN A 49 -32.27 8.90 -4.45
N PRO A 50 -32.76 9.47 -3.33
CA PRO A 50 -33.08 8.72 -2.11
C PRO A 50 -34.43 7.99 -2.21
N LYS A 51 -34.52 7.04 -3.15
CA LYS A 51 -35.68 6.17 -3.34
C LYS A 51 -35.36 4.79 -2.78
N THR A 52 -36.33 4.14 -2.13
CA THR A 52 -36.17 2.79 -1.58
C THR A 52 -35.73 1.78 -2.65
N ALA A 53 -36.28 1.88 -3.86
CA ALA A 53 -35.92 1.03 -4.99
C ALA A 53 -34.49 1.26 -5.51
N ASN A 54 -33.83 2.34 -5.09
CA ASN A 54 -32.50 2.72 -5.55
C ASN A 54 -31.38 2.30 -4.55
N GLN A 55 -31.72 1.58 -3.48
CA GLN A 55 -30.72 1.07 -2.53
C GLN A 55 -30.03 -0.15 -3.13
N LEU A 56 -28.71 -0.03 -3.34
CA LEU A 56 -27.92 -1.04 -4.06
C LEU A 56 -26.93 -1.77 -3.14
N ALA A 57 -26.29 -1.01 -2.25
CA ALA A 57 -25.21 -1.52 -1.42
C ALA A 57 -25.34 -0.99 0.02
N ARG A 58 -24.58 -1.59 0.94
CA ARG A 58 -24.51 -1.12 2.32
C ARG A 58 -23.09 -1.20 2.86
N ILE A 59 -22.66 -0.14 3.55
CA ILE A 59 -21.38 -0.08 4.24
C ILE A 59 -21.47 -0.90 5.53
N TYR A 60 -20.51 -1.78 5.77
CA TYR A 60 -20.39 -2.55 7.01
C TYR A 60 -19.18 -2.18 7.85
N GLN A 61 -18.20 -1.49 7.24
CA GLN A 61 -17.00 -0.97 7.92
C GLN A 61 -16.54 0.29 7.20
N ALA A 62 -16.07 1.30 7.96
CA ALA A 62 -15.43 2.49 7.40
C ALA A 62 -14.40 3.01 8.41
N GLN A 63 -13.29 3.55 7.90
CA GLN A 63 -12.19 4.13 8.68
C GLN A 63 -11.43 5.16 7.85
N VAL A 64 -10.71 6.05 8.50
CA VAL A 64 -9.75 6.92 7.84
C VAL A 64 -8.48 6.11 7.58
N GLU A 65 -7.99 6.14 6.34
CA GLU A 65 -6.72 5.52 5.95
C GLU A 65 -5.77 6.60 5.44
N TYR A 66 -4.51 6.56 5.90
CA TYR A 66 -3.41 7.36 5.39
C TYR A 66 -2.70 6.62 4.28
N PHE A 67 -2.30 7.33 3.23
CA PHE A 67 -1.63 6.74 2.07
C PHE A 67 -0.15 7.16 2.06
N PRO A 68 0.77 6.29 2.51
CA PRO A 68 2.19 6.63 2.62
C PRO A 68 2.78 7.12 1.30
N GLY A 69 3.49 8.23 1.36
CA GLY A 69 4.13 8.84 0.19
C GLY A 69 3.20 9.61 -0.75
N LYS A 70 1.89 9.66 -0.46
CA LYS A 70 0.93 10.49 -1.19
C LYS A 70 0.62 11.76 -0.43
N THR A 71 0.61 12.88 -1.14
CA THR A 71 0.18 14.19 -0.61
C THR A 71 -1.06 14.68 -1.34
N ASN A 72 -1.85 15.52 -0.66
CA ASN A 72 -2.96 16.24 -1.27
C ASN A 72 -2.45 17.46 -2.08
N LEU A 73 -3.33 18.21 -2.71
CA LEU A 73 -3.03 19.40 -3.51
C LEU A 73 -2.26 20.49 -2.71
N LEU A 74 -2.42 20.50 -1.39
CA LEU A 74 -1.76 21.46 -0.50
C LEU A 74 -0.39 20.99 0.00
N GLY A 75 0.06 19.79 -0.39
CA GLY A 75 1.32 19.19 0.06
C GLY A 75 1.25 18.52 1.44
N GLU A 76 0.05 18.37 2.02
CA GLU A 76 -0.16 17.68 3.29
C GLU A 76 -0.29 16.16 3.07
N PRO A 77 -0.04 15.30 4.08
CA PRO A 77 -0.28 13.87 3.98
C PRO A 77 -1.71 13.58 3.52
N TYR A 78 -1.84 12.74 2.49
CA TYR A 78 -3.15 12.39 1.97
C TYR A 78 -3.82 11.32 2.83
N CYS A 79 -5.06 11.58 3.26
CA CYS A 79 -5.90 10.61 3.94
C CYS A 79 -7.33 10.63 3.39
N ALA A 80 -8.04 9.52 3.55
CA ALA A 80 -9.38 9.36 3.02
C ALA A 80 -10.23 8.44 3.90
N VAL A 81 -11.54 8.63 3.89
CA VAL A 81 -12.50 7.67 4.43
C VAL A 81 -12.62 6.52 3.46
N VAL A 82 -12.12 5.37 3.85
CA VAL A 82 -12.23 4.12 3.09
C VAL A 82 -13.26 3.23 3.74
N ALA A 83 -14.23 2.81 2.97
CA ALA A 83 -15.30 1.94 3.42
C ALA A 83 -15.24 0.57 2.74
N LYS A 84 -15.76 -0.45 3.44
CA LYS A 84 -16.09 -1.75 2.89
C LYS A 84 -17.61 -1.83 2.77
N ALA A 85 -18.08 -2.09 1.57
CA ALA A 85 -19.50 -2.20 1.25
C ALA A 85 -19.80 -3.58 0.68
N TYR A 86 -21.07 -3.98 0.78
CA TYR A 86 -21.56 -5.22 0.18
C TYR A 86 -22.86 -5.04 -0.58
N MET A 87 -23.07 -5.90 -1.54
CA MET A 87 -24.34 -6.17 -2.21
C MET A 87 -24.67 -7.65 -2.12
N VAL A 88 -25.94 -8.00 -1.99
CA VAL A 88 -26.35 -9.41 -2.19
C VAL A 88 -26.37 -9.67 -3.68
N ARG A 89 -25.72 -10.74 -4.15
CA ARG A 89 -25.75 -11.14 -5.56
C ARG A 89 -27.15 -11.64 -5.93
N THR A 90 -27.76 -10.99 -6.92
CA THR A 90 -29.08 -11.33 -7.45
C THR A 90 -29.04 -11.27 -8.98
N GLU A 91 -30.01 -11.87 -9.65
CA GLU A 91 -30.16 -11.75 -11.11
C GLU A 91 -30.32 -10.26 -11.52
N SER A 92 -31.03 -9.47 -10.72
CA SER A 92 -31.35 -8.06 -11.03
C SER A 92 -30.15 -7.11 -10.92
N ASN A 93 -29.08 -7.47 -10.19
CA ASN A 93 -27.89 -6.61 -10.04
C ASN A 93 -26.61 -7.20 -10.67
N ARG A 94 -26.72 -8.30 -11.40
CA ARG A 94 -25.61 -8.95 -12.06
C ARG A 94 -24.83 -8.01 -12.99
N ASP A 95 -25.56 -7.27 -13.83
CA ASP A 95 -24.96 -6.33 -14.77
C ASP A 95 -24.29 -5.16 -14.04
N LEU A 96 -24.90 -4.63 -12.97
CA LEU A 96 -24.30 -3.60 -12.13
C LEU A 96 -22.98 -4.07 -11.51
N ILE A 97 -22.94 -5.27 -10.96
CA ILE A 97 -21.73 -5.85 -10.40
C ILE A 97 -20.63 -5.96 -11.47
N LEU A 98 -20.98 -6.45 -12.66
CA LEU A 98 -20.06 -6.54 -13.79
C LEU A 98 -19.52 -5.16 -14.22
N GLU A 99 -20.38 -4.14 -14.27
CA GLU A 99 -19.96 -2.77 -14.59
C GLU A 99 -19.01 -2.18 -13.53
N ILE A 100 -19.24 -2.49 -12.25
CA ILE A 100 -18.32 -2.09 -11.16
C ILE A 100 -16.99 -2.84 -11.31
N GLU A 101 -17.02 -4.15 -11.52
CA GLU A 101 -15.82 -4.97 -11.73
C GLU A 101 -15.03 -4.56 -12.97
N ALA A 102 -15.72 -4.16 -14.02
CA ALA A 102 -15.11 -3.60 -15.24
C ALA A 102 -14.56 -2.20 -15.04
N GLY A 103 -14.95 -1.49 -13.96
CA GLY A 103 -14.57 -0.10 -13.69
C GLY A 103 -15.34 0.92 -14.53
N ILE A 104 -16.49 0.53 -15.09
CA ILE A 104 -17.41 1.41 -15.82
C ILE A 104 -18.16 2.27 -14.81
N LYS A 105 -18.69 1.68 -13.74
CA LYS A 105 -19.28 2.39 -12.60
C LYS A 105 -18.31 2.36 -11.44
N LYS A 106 -17.54 3.42 -11.30
CA LYS A 106 -16.44 3.50 -10.35
C LYS A 106 -16.59 4.69 -9.40
N GLU A 107 -16.97 5.83 -9.95
CA GLU A 107 -16.99 7.10 -9.24
C GLU A 107 -18.14 7.15 -8.22
N VAL A 108 -17.84 7.70 -7.03
CA VAL A 108 -18.86 7.90 -5.99
C VAL A 108 -18.81 9.31 -5.42
N SER A 109 -19.90 9.73 -4.85
CA SER A 109 -20.02 10.98 -4.08
C SER A 109 -20.78 10.72 -2.80
N VAL A 110 -20.63 11.58 -1.80
CA VAL A 110 -21.28 11.43 -0.49
C VAL A 110 -22.33 12.50 -0.25
N GLY A 111 -23.43 12.12 0.40
CA GLY A 111 -24.43 13.02 0.95
C GLY A 111 -24.23 13.15 2.47
N CYS A 112 -23.82 14.33 2.94
CA CYS A 112 -23.64 14.62 4.37
C CYS A 112 -23.98 16.07 4.69
N SER A 113 -24.21 16.37 5.98
CA SER A 113 -24.28 17.73 6.49
C SER A 113 -23.08 18.04 7.37
N ILE A 114 -22.62 19.28 7.27
CA ILE A 114 -21.44 19.80 7.95
C ILE A 114 -21.85 21.02 8.78
N ARG A 115 -21.32 21.13 9.99
CA ARG A 115 -21.68 22.18 10.96
C ARG A 115 -21.16 23.53 10.52
N GLU A 116 -19.91 23.62 10.10
CA GLU A 116 -19.23 24.87 9.80
C GLU A 116 -18.45 24.79 8.50
N SER A 117 -18.47 25.86 7.74
CA SER A 117 -17.65 26.01 6.53
C SER A 117 -16.80 27.27 6.64
N ARG A 118 -15.47 27.12 6.70
CA ARG A 118 -14.53 28.21 6.94
C ARG A 118 -13.65 28.52 5.74
N CYS A 119 -13.34 29.80 5.57
CA CYS A 119 -12.37 30.26 4.59
C CYS A 119 -10.96 29.81 4.98
N SER A 120 -10.22 29.14 4.10
CA SER A 120 -8.84 28.69 4.36
C SER A 120 -7.83 29.83 4.58
N ILE A 121 -8.16 31.06 4.15
CA ILE A 121 -7.27 32.22 4.26
C ILE A 121 -7.45 32.95 5.59
N CYS A 122 -8.67 33.36 5.93
CA CYS A 122 -8.95 34.19 7.10
C CYS A 122 -9.76 33.49 8.21
N GLN A 123 -10.12 32.21 8.02
CA GLN A 123 -10.90 31.40 8.97
C GLN A 123 -12.32 31.91 9.28
N SER A 124 -12.81 32.93 8.57
CA SER A 124 -14.20 33.37 8.71
C SER A 124 -15.17 32.30 8.25
N GLU A 125 -16.27 32.15 8.98
CA GLU A 125 -17.32 31.22 8.63
C GLU A 125 -18.11 31.74 7.41
N ARG A 126 -18.13 30.95 6.34
CA ARG A 126 -18.68 31.38 5.02
C ARG A 126 -20.19 31.40 4.97
N THR A 127 -20.86 30.71 5.88
CA THR A 127 -22.34 30.75 5.98
C THR A 127 -22.84 32.00 6.65
N LEU A 128 -22.03 32.64 7.49
CA LEU A 128 -22.43 33.81 8.28
C LEU A 128 -21.89 35.12 7.71
N GLN A 129 -20.73 35.10 7.06
CA GLN A 129 -20.07 36.33 6.61
C GLN A 129 -19.29 36.14 5.30
N ASP A 130 -19.52 37.01 4.34
CA ASP A 130 -18.65 37.12 3.16
C ASP A 130 -17.31 37.79 3.55
N CYS A 131 -16.23 37.03 3.44
CA CYS A 131 -14.89 37.52 3.79
C CYS A 131 -14.14 38.15 2.62
N GLY A 132 -14.75 38.24 1.44
CA GLY A 132 -14.10 38.76 0.22
C GLY A 132 -13.06 37.85 -0.44
N HIS A 133 -12.61 36.75 0.21
CA HIS A 133 -11.71 35.80 -0.42
C HIS A 133 -12.47 34.82 -1.32
N ARG A 134 -12.09 34.73 -2.59
CA ARG A 134 -12.76 33.90 -3.58
C ARG A 134 -12.16 32.50 -3.66
N LYS A 135 -13.00 31.46 -3.69
CA LYS A 135 -12.58 30.07 -3.90
C LYS A 135 -11.81 29.94 -5.22
N GLY A 136 -10.67 29.24 -5.18
CA GLY A 136 -9.83 29.01 -6.35
C GLY A 136 -8.80 30.11 -6.65
N GLU A 137 -8.86 31.26 -5.96
CA GLU A 137 -7.86 32.33 -6.09
C GLU A 137 -6.71 32.13 -5.11
N TRP A 138 -5.54 32.71 -5.45
CA TRP A 138 -4.35 32.63 -4.63
C TRP A 138 -4.12 33.91 -3.82
N TYR A 139 -3.88 33.76 -2.53
CA TYR A 139 -3.60 34.86 -1.60
C TYR A 139 -2.29 34.56 -0.86
N GLU A 140 -1.26 35.35 -1.10
CA GLU A 140 0.08 35.19 -0.49
C GLU A 140 0.62 33.75 -0.62
N GLY A 141 0.48 33.17 -1.79
CA GLY A 141 0.96 31.81 -2.08
C GLY A 141 0.10 30.68 -1.52
N ARG A 142 -1.10 30.99 -0.96
CA ARG A 142 -2.07 30.00 -0.47
C ARG A 142 -3.31 29.96 -1.34
N LEU A 143 -3.72 28.76 -1.74
CA LEU A 143 -4.97 28.54 -2.48
C LEU A 143 -6.17 28.74 -1.58
N CYS A 144 -7.07 29.67 -1.96
CA CYS A 144 -8.31 29.87 -1.24
C CYS A 144 -9.32 28.76 -1.53
N HIS A 145 -9.75 28.08 -0.49
CA HIS A 145 -10.77 27.04 -0.51
C HIS A 145 -11.64 27.14 0.75
N THR A 146 -12.70 26.36 0.81
CA THR A 146 -13.50 26.21 2.02
C THR A 146 -13.06 24.95 2.76
N VAL A 147 -12.82 25.06 4.04
CA VAL A 147 -12.60 23.91 4.94
C VAL A 147 -13.91 23.58 5.62
N LEU A 148 -14.33 22.34 5.52
CA LEU A 148 -15.56 21.80 6.07
C LEU A 148 -15.26 21.15 7.42
N HIS A 149 -15.85 21.71 8.50
CA HIS A 149 -15.59 21.32 9.87
C HIS A 149 -16.84 20.74 10.55
N GLY A 150 -16.67 19.60 11.20
CA GLY A 150 -17.67 18.98 12.05
C GLY A 150 -18.81 18.34 11.25
N ALA A 151 -18.79 17.02 11.10
CA ALA A 151 -19.88 16.29 10.51
C ALA A 151 -21.10 16.27 11.45
N GLU A 152 -22.30 16.60 10.95
CA GLU A 152 -23.54 16.51 11.69
C GLU A 152 -24.30 15.23 11.37
N ASP A 153 -24.38 14.86 10.07
CA ASP A 153 -25.01 13.62 9.61
C ASP A 153 -24.40 13.16 8.29
N ALA A 154 -24.45 11.86 8.06
CA ALA A 154 -24.15 11.21 6.80
C ALA A 154 -25.45 10.54 6.30
N TYR A 155 -25.92 10.90 5.12
CA TYR A 155 -27.20 10.42 4.60
C TYR A 155 -27.05 9.14 3.79
N GLU A 156 -26.19 9.19 2.80
CA GLU A 156 -25.97 8.13 1.82
C GLU A 156 -24.63 8.36 1.08
N TRP A 157 -24.27 7.43 0.25
CA TRP A 157 -23.26 7.60 -0.78
C TRP A 157 -23.81 7.11 -2.12
N SER A 158 -23.37 7.70 -3.22
CA SER A 158 -23.94 7.44 -4.55
C SER A 158 -22.89 7.10 -5.58
N PHE A 159 -23.18 6.14 -6.45
CA PHE A 159 -22.52 6.05 -7.73
C PHE A 159 -22.96 7.25 -8.58
N VAL A 160 -22.00 7.99 -9.14
CA VAL A 160 -22.23 9.21 -9.93
C VAL A 160 -21.32 9.23 -11.16
N ALA A 161 -21.70 9.97 -12.19
CA ALA A 161 -20.84 10.11 -13.38
C ALA A 161 -19.62 11.02 -13.12
N VAL A 162 -19.79 12.06 -12.29
CA VAL A 162 -18.72 13.02 -11.95
C VAL A 162 -18.79 13.34 -10.46
N PRO A 163 -17.85 12.84 -9.65
CA PRO A 163 -17.85 13.11 -8.22
C PRO A 163 -17.33 14.52 -7.90
N ALA A 164 -17.72 15.07 -6.76
CA ALA A 164 -17.11 16.30 -6.25
C ALA A 164 -15.63 16.08 -5.95
N GLN A 165 -15.30 15.05 -5.19
CA GLN A 165 -13.93 14.67 -4.88
C GLN A 165 -13.33 13.73 -5.94
N ARG A 166 -12.15 14.09 -6.47
CA ARG A 166 -11.54 13.44 -7.63
C ARG A 166 -11.13 11.98 -7.40
N GLN A 167 -10.83 11.63 -6.14
CA GLN A 167 -10.33 10.30 -5.76
C GLN A 167 -11.45 9.38 -5.23
N ALA A 168 -12.68 9.94 -5.05
CA ALA A 168 -13.79 9.17 -4.54
C ALA A 168 -14.25 8.13 -5.58
N GLY A 169 -14.29 6.87 -5.17
CA GLY A 169 -14.66 5.78 -6.07
C GLY A 169 -14.33 4.40 -5.53
N VAL A 170 -14.82 3.39 -6.23
CA VAL A 170 -14.51 1.99 -5.96
C VAL A 170 -13.02 1.74 -6.21
N VAL A 171 -12.37 1.18 -5.22
CA VAL A 171 -10.94 0.88 -5.27
C VAL A 171 -10.75 -0.56 -5.75
N LYS A 172 -10.07 -0.69 -6.87
CA LYS A 172 -9.50 -1.97 -7.29
C LYS A 172 -8.14 -2.10 -6.62
N GLU A 173 -8.12 -2.83 -5.52
CA GLU A 173 -6.87 -3.09 -4.84
C GLU A 173 -6.06 -4.12 -5.63
N SER A 174 -4.85 -3.77 -6.02
CA SER A 174 -3.92 -4.75 -6.55
C SER A 174 -3.54 -5.72 -5.41
N ARG A 175 -3.24 -6.98 -5.76
CA ARG A 175 -2.79 -7.99 -4.80
C ARG A 175 -1.58 -7.49 -3.99
N LEU A 176 -0.72 -6.70 -4.61
CA LEU A 176 0.48 -6.13 -3.99
C LEU A 176 0.13 -5.07 -2.94
N GLU A 177 -0.79 -4.15 -3.25
CA GLU A 177 -1.23 -3.09 -2.32
C GLU A 177 -1.95 -3.68 -1.11
N SER A 178 -2.81 -4.68 -1.32
CA SER A 178 -3.46 -5.43 -0.24
C SER A 178 -2.43 -6.07 0.69
N GLN A 179 -1.40 -6.71 0.13
CA GLN A 179 -0.32 -7.33 0.89
C GLN A 179 0.49 -6.30 1.70
N GLN A 180 0.87 -5.19 1.07
CA GLN A 180 1.63 -4.12 1.73
C GLN A 180 0.86 -3.53 2.91
N ARG A 181 -0.44 -3.28 2.74
CA ARG A 181 -1.29 -2.78 3.82
C ARG A 181 -1.40 -3.76 4.99
N THR A 182 -1.58 -5.06 4.70
CA THR A 182 -1.63 -6.09 5.75
C THR A 182 -0.34 -6.14 6.55
N VAL A 183 0.82 -6.05 5.88
CA VAL A 183 2.14 -5.97 6.54
C VAL A 183 2.27 -4.71 7.40
N GLN A 184 1.81 -3.57 6.88
CA GLN A 184 1.88 -2.31 7.62
C GLN A 184 1.00 -2.31 8.88
N LYS A 185 -0.22 -2.85 8.80
CA LYS A 185 -1.09 -3.04 9.99
C LYS A 185 -0.43 -3.93 11.05
N LEU A 186 0.23 -5.02 10.63
CA LEU A 186 0.97 -5.91 11.53
C LEU A 186 2.12 -5.19 12.23
N TRP A 187 2.85 -4.38 11.47
CA TRP A 187 3.99 -3.63 12.00
C TRP A 187 3.54 -2.63 13.07
N GLN A 188 2.51 -1.83 12.77
CA GLN A 188 1.93 -0.86 13.70
C GLN A 188 1.38 -1.53 14.96
N ALA A 189 0.61 -2.62 14.84
CA ALA A 189 0.11 -3.35 16.01
C ALA A 189 1.24 -3.92 16.88
N GLY A 190 2.36 -4.33 16.26
CA GLY A 190 3.55 -4.80 16.97
C GLY A 190 4.27 -3.70 17.74
N GLU A 191 4.36 -2.49 17.18
CA GLU A 191 4.98 -1.32 17.85
C GLU A 191 4.11 -0.79 19.00
N GLU A 192 2.80 -0.76 18.82
CA GLU A 192 1.85 -0.26 19.81
C GLU A 192 1.53 -1.27 20.91
N GLY A 193 1.92 -2.55 20.76
CA GLY A 193 1.55 -3.64 21.67
C GLY A 193 0.04 -3.90 21.72
N SER A 194 -0.69 -3.42 20.71
CA SER A 194 -2.13 -3.56 20.57
C SER A 194 -2.51 -4.87 19.89
N GLY A 195 -3.69 -5.42 20.22
CA GLY A 195 -4.22 -6.58 19.50
C GLY A 195 -4.60 -6.22 18.07
N LEU A 196 -4.17 -7.02 17.08
CA LEU A 196 -4.56 -6.84 15.68
C LEU A 196 -5.87 -7.56 15.40
N TRP A 197 -6.90 -6.79 15.04
CA TRP A 197 -8.14 -7.36 14.55
C TRP A 197 -8.08 -7.47 13.02
N MET A 198 -8.31 -8.67 12.49
CA MET A 198 -8.30 -8.95 11.06
C MET A 198 -9.58 -9.65 10.65
N ASP A 199 -10.14 -9.27 9.51
CA ASP A 199 -11.23 -10.02 8.93
C ASP A 199 -10.72 -11.34 8.31
N ARG A 200 -11.67 -12.22 7.93
CA ARG A 200 -11.35 -13.55 7.39
C ARG A 200 -10.51 -13.47 6.10
N GLU A 201 -10.76 -12.47 5.28
CA GLU A 201 -10.05 -12.28 4.01
C GLU A 201 -8.60 -11.83 4.26
N GLU A 202 -8.40 -10.85 5.14
CA GLU A 202 -7.08 -10.40 5.59
C GLU A 202 -6.28 -11.56 6.23
N ALA A 203 -6.93 -12.39 7.05
CA ALA A 203 -6.31 -13.56 7.66
C ALA A 203 -5.92 -14.62 6.61
N CYS A 204 -6.76 -14.87 5.61
CA CYS A 204 -6.45 -15.79 4.50
C CYS A 204 -5.32 -15.25 3.61
N GLN A 205 -5.27 -13.96 3.38
CA GLN A 205 -4.17 -13.32 2.65
C GLN A 205 -2.86 -13.44 3.41
N MET A 206 -2.86 -13.15 4.71
CA MET A 206 -1.67 -13.31 5.55
C MET A 206 -1.17 -14.75 5.56
N LYS A 207 -2.05 -15.73 5.73
CA LYS A 207 -1.66 -17.15 5.69
C LYS A 207 -0.97 -17.52 4.37
N ARG A 208 -1.49 -17.01 3.23
CA ARG A 208 -0.86 -17.19 1.91
C ARG A 208 0.50 -16.51 1.82
N MET A 209 0.62 -15.27 2.34
CA MET A 209 1.90 -14.55 2.38
C MET A 209 2.96 -15.29 3.19
N ILE A 210 2.60 -15.72 4.39
CA ILE A 210 3.52 -16.49 5.26
C ILE A 210 3.97 -17.76 4.54
N LYS A 211 3.04 -18.49 3.92
CA LYS A 211 3.37 -19.71 3.16
C LYS A 211 4.35 -19.43 2.03
N ASN A 212 4.10 -18.41 1.20
CA ASN A 212 5.01 -18.04 0.12
C ASN A 212 6.38 -17.62 0.64
N LEU A 213 6.44 -16.80 1.72
CA LEU A 213 7.71 -16.42 2.35
C LEU A 213 8.49 -17.61 2.90
N MET A 214 7.81 -18.62 3.45
CA MET A 214 8.45 -19.85 3.90
C MET A 214 9.04 -20.63 2.72
N GLU A 215 8.28 -20.80 1.63
CA GLU A 215 8.73 -21.46 0.40
C GLU A 215 9.94 -20.73 -0.23
N ASP A 216 9.86 -19.38 -0.36
CA ASP A 216 10.97 -18.55 -0.86
C ASP A 216 12.21 -18.66 0.04
N CYS A 217 12.02 -18.70 1.37
CA CYS A 217 13.10 -18.84 2.33
C CYS A 217 13.77 -20.23 2.22
N GLU A 218 13.00 -21.30 2.03
CA GLU A 218 13.53 -22.64 1.82
C GLU A 218 14.29 -22.77 0.50
N ASP A 219 13.79 -22.14 -0.57
CA ASP A 219 14.48 -22.09 -1.86
C ASP A 219 15.79 -21.32 -1.77
N ALA A 220 15.77 -20.14 -1.16
CA ALA A 220 16.98 -19.35 -0.92
C ALA A 220 18.01 -20.13 -0.07
N ARG A 221 17.53 -20.91 0.90
CA ARG A 221 18.37 -21.75 1.75
C ARG A 221 18.97 -22.91 0.96
N ARG A 222 18.19 -23.56 0.08
CA ARG A 222 18.68 -24.59 -0.85
C ARG A 222 19.75 -24.05 -1.80
N MET A 223 19.53 -22.87 -2.37
CA MET A 223 20.49 -22.22 -3.26
C MET A 223 21.80 -21.88 -2.54
N ALA A 224 21.72 -21.29 -1.35
CA ALA A 224 22.89 -20.97 -0.54
C ALA A 224 23.71 -22.21 -0.15
N ARG A 225 23.05 -23.32 0.16
CA ARG A 225 23.73 -24.62 0.42
C ARG A 225 24.45 -25.15 -0.83
N ARG A 226 23.76 -25.14 -1.96
CA ARG A 226 24.38 -25.60 -3.24
C ARG A 226 25.62 -24.78 -3.60
N GLU A 227 25.53 -23.46 -3.47
CA GLU A 227 26.63 -22.55 -3.71
C GLU A 227 27.83 -22.85 -2.80
N LEU A 228 27.61 -23.08 -1.50
CA LEU A 228 28.64 -23.42 -0.54
C LEU A 228 29.27 -24.80 -0.84
N LEU A 229 28.45 -25.79 -1.14
CA LEU A 229 28.95 -27.11 -1.53
C LEU A 229 29.85 -27.04 -2.77
N GLN A 230 29.43 -26.29 -3.79
CA GLN A 230 30.25 -26.09 -5.00
C GLN A 230 31.58 -25.39 -4.70
N LYS A 231 31.58 -24.38 -3.81
CA LYS A 231 32.81 -23.69 -3.39
C LYS A 231 33.71 -24.55 -2.50
N ALA A 232 33.13 -25.37 -1.62
CA ALA A 232 33.88 -26.23 -0.71
C ALA A 232 34.39 -27.49 -1.39
N ALA A 233 33.64 -28.01 -2.37
CA ALA A 233 33.95 -29.29 -2.99
C ALA A 233 35.24 -29.27 -3.82
N GLY A 234 35.67 -28.14 -4.39
CA GLY A 234 36.78 -28.20 -5.34
C GLY A 234 36.60 -29.38 -6.33
N GLU A 235 37.62 -29.77 -7.04
CA GLU A 235 37.54 -30.92 -7.94
C GLU A 235 37.67 -32.32 -7.26
N GLN A 236 37.72 -32.41 -5.91
CA GLN A 236 38.11 -33.69 -5.23
C GLN A 236 37.36 -34.01 -3.92
N MET A 237 36.11 -33.60 -3.73
CA MET A 237 35.32 -34.01 -2.56
C MET A 237 34.69 -35.39 -2.80
N ASP A 238 34.89 -36.37 -1.88
CA ASP A 238 34.21 -37.65 -1.96
C ASP A 238 32.73 -37.54 -1.53
N GLU A 239 31.93 -38.55 -1.86
CA GLU A 239 30.49 -38.55 -1.64
C GLU A 239 30.13 -38.45 -0.14
N ARG A 240 30.93 -39.05 0.74
CA ARG A 240 30.74 -39.08 2.18
C ARG A 240 31.02 -37.71 2.83
N ALA A 241 32.09 -37.04 2.42
CA ALA A 241 32.42 -35.70 2.88
C ALA A 241 31.34 -34.67 2.43
N SER A 242 30.71 -34.89 1.27
CA SER A 242 29.60 -34.12 0.77
C SER A 242 28.35 -34.27 1.66
N GLU A 243 28.05 -35.50 2.09
CA GLU A 243 26.89 -35.75 3.00
C GLU A 243 27.11 -35.15 4.37
N GLU A 244 28.29 -35.35 4.98
CA GLU A 244 28.61 -34.74 6.29
C GLU A 244 28.56 -33.22 6.27
N LEU A 245 29.08 -32.61 5.19
CA LEU A 245 28.99 -31.16 5.02
C LEU A 245 27.50 -30.68 4.83
N TRP A 246 26.70 -31.47 4.12
CA TRP A 246 25.29 -31.17 3.93
C TRP A 246 24.55 -31.11 5.27
N GLU A 247 24.75 -32.08 6.16
CA GLU A 247 24.15 -32.11 7.49
C GLU A 247 24.54 -30.86 8.31
N VAL A 248 25.81 -30.46 8.28
CA VAL A 248 26.27 -29.23 8.94
C VAL A 248 25.60 -27.98 8.36
N LEU A 249 25.47 -27.92 7.04
CA LEU A 249 24.82 -26.78 6.37
C LEU A 249 23.31 -26.69 6.66
N GLU A 250 22.67 -27.79 7.10
CA GLU A 250 21.28 -27.76 7.56
C GLU A 250 21.08 -26.95 8.84
N LEU A 251 22.07 -26.88 9.69
CA LEU A 251 22.03 -26.15 10.95
C LEU A 251 22.31 -24.66 10.81
N LEU A 252 22.85 -24.22 9.66
CA LEU A 252 23.27 -22.84 9.43
C LEU A 252 22.14 -21.96 8.87
N SER A 253 22.08 -20.72 9.32
CA SER A 253 21.26 -19.68 8.70
C SER A 253 21.85 -19.25 7.35
N ILE A 254 21.02 -18.69 6.46
CA ILE A 254 21.46 -18.13 5.16
C ILE A 254 22.59 -17.11 5.35
N ARG A 255 22.54 -16.30 6.42
CA ARG A 255 23.56 -15.30 6.74
C ARG A 255 24.90 -15.95 7.08
N GLN A 256 24.88 -17.03 7.85
CA GLN A 256 26.10 -17.80 8.20
C GLN A 256 26.68 -18.51 6.98
N MET A 257 25.83 -19.10 6.14
CA MET A 257 26.26 -19.72 4.88
C MET A 257 26.94 -18.71 3.94
N LYS A 258 26.37 -17.51 3.77
CA LYS A 258 27.01 -16.44 2.98
C LYS A 258 28.33 -15.95 3.57
N ALA A 259 28.44 -15.89 4.90
CA ALA A 259 29.70 -15.54 5.56
C ALA A 259 30.79 -16.59 5.34
N LEU A 260 30.45 -17.88 5.44
CA LEU A 260 31.37 -18.99 5.13
C LEU A 260 31.81 -18.97 3.67
N GLY A 261 30.90 -18.72 2.72
CA GLY A 261 31.23 -18.60 1.31
C GLY A 261 32.28 -17.52 1.05
N LYS A 262 32.18 -16.35 1.70
CA LYS A 262 33.21 -15.30 1.61
C LYS A 262 34.57 -15.71 2.18
N LEU A 263 34.57 -16.50 3.25
CA LEU A 263 35.83 -17.01 3.83
C LEU A 263 36.52 -18.01 2.90
N ILE A 264 35.75 -18.87 2.22
CA ILE A 264 36.29 -19.81 1.23
C ILE A 264 36.88 -19.05 0.03
N ASP A 265 36.16 -18.06 -0.51
CA ASP A 265 36.63 -17.23 -1.64
C ASP A 265 37.95 -16.51 -1.28
N ASN A 266 38.05 -15.94 -0.06
CA ASN A 266 39.27 -15.28 0.41
C ASN A 266 40.46 -16.24 0.56
N ARG A 267 40.23 -17.50 0.91
CA ARG A 267 41.31 -18.51 0.98
C ARG A 267 41.84 -18.87 -0.38
N GLN A 268 40.99 -19.08 -1.37
CA GLN A 268 41.37 -19.37 -2.76
C GLN A 268 42.19 -18.24 -3.39
N THR A 269 41.90 -16.97 -3.02
CA THR A 269 42.68 -15.80 -3.47
C THR A 269 44.05 -15.69 -2.79
N MET A 270 44.23 -16.25 -1.58
CA MET A 270 45.52 -16.25 -0.88
C MET A 270 46.45 -17.40 -1.31
N GLU A 271 45.96 -18.47 -1.92
CA GLU A 271 46.75 -19.61 -2.42
C GLU A 271 47.32 -19.37 -3.81
N GLN A 272 47.03 -18.28 -4.50
CA GLN A 272 47.78 -17.90 -5.71
C GLN A 272 49.12 -17.28 -5.32
N PRO A 273 50.28 -17.93 -5.62
CA PRO A 273 51.55 -17.38 -5.23
C PRO A 273 51.83 -16.06 -5.95
N GLN A 274 52.01 -15.00 -5.17
CA GLN A 274 52.41 -13.67 -5.66
C GLN A 274 53.90 -13.66 -6.11
N LEU A 275 54.44 -14.75 -6.65
CA LEU A 275 55.78 -14.86 -7.15
C LEU A 275 55.76 -15.07 -8.67
N ALA A 276 55.28 -14.11 -9.40
CA ALA A 276 55.78 -13.88 -10.76
C ALA A 276 57.08 -13.08 -10.64
N GLY A 277 58.18 -13.79 -10.70
CA GLY A 277 59.52 -13.18 -10.65
C GLY A 277 59.65 -12.09 -11.69
N ARG A 278 60.09 -10.90 -11.25
CA ARG A 278 60.64 -9.86 -12.12
C ARG A 278 61.83 -10.48 -12.87
N ARG A 279 61.67 -10.81 -14.15
CA ARG A 279 62.80 -11.02 -15.06
C ARG A 279 63.55 -9.69 -15.15
N ALA A 280 64.75 -9.66 -14.56
CA ALA A 280 65.70 -8.62 -14.78
C ALA A 280 66.06 -8.63 -16.28
N GLN A 281 65.67 -7.60 -17.01
CA GLN A 281 66.24 -7.30 -18.31
C GLN A 281 67.62 -6.72 -18.05
N SER A 282 68.67 -7.50 -18.36
CA SER A 282 70.06 -7.04 -18.44
C SER A 282 70.17 -5.96 -19.51
N GLY A 283 70.48 -4.77 -19.10
CA GLY A 283 70.81 -3.68 -20.00
C GLY A 283 72.07 -3.93 -20.79
N ARG A 284 72.04 -3.64 -22.06
CA ARG A 284 73.23 -3.29 -22.82
C ARG A 284 73.16 -1.79 -23.07
N THR A 285 74.16 -1.14 -22.52
CA THR A 285 74.59 0.22 -22.88
C THR A 285 75.22 0.15 -24.27
N GLU A 286 74.83 1.00 -25.18
CA GLU A 286 75.72 1.54 -26.23
C GLU A 286 75.38 3.01 -26.47
N ASP A 287 76.51 3.73 -26.54
CA ASP A 287 76.67 5.15 -26.65
C ASP A 287 76.08 5.77 -27.93
N GLY A 288 75.78 7.05 -27.86
CA GLY A 288 75.47 7.85 -29.03
C GLY A 288 75.07 9.29 -28.66
N PHE A 289 76.07 10.12 -28.40
CA PHE A 289 76.00 11.59 -28.42
C PHE A 289 75.51 12.07 -29.79
N VAL A 290 74.76 13.20 -29.87
CA VAL A 290 75.10 14.46 -30.54
C VAL A 290 73.82 15.33 -30.76
N ILE A 291 73.96 16.56 -30.23
CA ILE A 291 73.36 17.87 -30.44
C ILE A 291 71.89 18.05 -29.99
#